data_8c04c9690fd28027fcc214bfbedec6c8
#
_entry.id   8c04c9690fd28027fcc214bfbedec6c8
#
_cell.length_a   1.000
_cell.length_b   1.000
_cell.length_c   1.000
_cell.angle_alpha   90.00
_cell.angle_beta   90.00
_cell.angle_gamma   90.00
#
_symmetry.space_group_name_H-M   'P 1'
#
loop_
_entity.id
_entity.type
_entity.pdbx_description
1 polymer ?
#
loop_
_entity_poly.entity_id
_entity_poly.type
_entity_poly.pdbx_seq_one_letter_code
_entity_poly.pdbx_strand_id
1 'polypeptide(L)'
;NMAAGVEGGVTNGDAFSNTTFAYKTTTGLTDTATVNLNAALANVITVAGIETLTINAESGTSVIDTLTTTAATTLNVTGSGKVTLSSVDNVTTTIDASAATGNVTLVGIGGVVSTITGGSGDDSVNMGTTLTAADTVDLGAGTDTIIINADTITMASLAVSNVETVQAESTAGADLTVATAGQTGLTTLNLVANNNTSKEITATDLAAGVAVTLTSDVAAIVTGVVTLGLADASGTADVLDITLKGTNTTNDNGTDNDIEDIAFTDIETLNIVSSYAGTLALAAADWNEILDISSDTTLTTLNVSGSERVKLVVGSEATSMATLDAS
;
A
#
# COMPACT_ATOMS: atom_id res chain seq x y z
N ASN A 1 -3.55 22.84 -32.29
CA ASN A 1 -4.00 21.54 -32.77
C ASN A 1 -2.81 20.79 -33.36
N MET A 2 -2.43 19.68 -32.76
CA MET A 2 -1.36 18.80 -33.21
C MET A 2 -1.94 17.69 -34.11
N ALA A 3 -1.14 17.06 -34.96
CA ALA A 3 -1.54 15.83 -35.63
C ALA A 3 -1.46 14.66 -34.64
N ALA A 4 -2.26 13.60 -34.82
CA ALA A 4 -2.09 12.37 -34.07
C ALA A 4 -0.66 11.81 -34.30
N GLY A 5 -0.05 11.23 -33.31
CA GLY A 5 1.33 10.78 -33.35
C GLY A 5 2.40 11.86 -33.10
N VAL A 6 2.00 13.11 -32.82
CA VAL A 6 2.93 14.19 -32.45
C VAL A 6 3.13 14.22 -30.94
N GLU A 7 4.37 14.38 -30.54
CA GLU A 7 4.74 14.53 -29.13
C GLU A 7 4.44 15.94 -28.63
N GLY A 8 3.90 16.02 -27.42
CA GLY A 8 3.76 17.25 -26.65
C GLY A 8 4.63 17.15 -25.39
N GLY A 9 5.09 18.27 -24.87
CA GLY A 9 5.94 18.28 -23.67
C GLY A 9 5.42 19.22 -22.59
N VAL A 10 5.56 18.81 -21.33
CA VAL A 10 5.38 19.67 -20.14
C VAL A 10 6.70 19.63 -19.35
N THR A 11 7.32 20.77 -19.23
CA THR A 11 8.58 20.91 -18.48
C THR A 11 8.35 21.64 -17.19
N ASN A 12 9.31 21.57 -16.28
CA ASN A 12 9.30 22.27 -15.02
C ASN A 12 9.10 23.77 -15.24
N GLY A 13 7.91 24.20 -15.00
CA GLY A 13 7.47 25.57 -15.00
C GLY A 13 6.50 25.75 -13.85
N ASP A 14 6.30 26.93 -13.40
CA ASP A 14 5.54 27.32 -12.23
C ASP A 14 4.37 26.41 -11.87
N ALA A 15 4.25 26.12 -10.58
CA ALA A 15 3.35 25.21 -9.92
C ALA A 15 1.96 25.03 -10.58
N PHE A 16 1.57 23.77 -10.81
CA PHE A 16 0.18 23.32 -11.02
C PHE A 16 -0.62 24.08 -12.11
N SER A 17 -0.16 24.00 -13.35
CA SER A 17 -0.92 24.52 -14.50
C SER A 17 -1.80 23.43 -15.14
N ASN A 18 -2.94 23.85 -15.68
CA ASN A 18 -3.77 23.01 -16.53
C ASN A 18 -3.23 23.05 -17.96
N THR A 19 -3.00 21.89 -18.55
CA THR A 19 -2.49 21.74 -19.90
C THR A 19 -3.45 20.92 -20.75
N THR A 20 -3.85 21.45 -21.90
CA THR A 20 -4.71 20.74 -22.86
C THR A 20 -3.94 20.50 -24.16
N PHE A 21 -3.82 19.23 -24.52
CA PHE A 21 -3.30 18.82 -25.82
C PHE A 21 -4.47 18.58 -26.77
N ALA A 22 -4.63 19.46 -27.74
CA ALA A 22 -5.69 19.38 -28.75
C ALA A 22 -5.13 18.87 -30.08
N TYR A 23 -5.62 17.74 -30.53
CA TYR A 23 -5.22 17.11 -31.79
C TYR A 23 -6.15 17.52 -32.92
N LYS A 24 -5.61 17.54 -34.12
CA LYS A 24 -6.31 18.09 -35.30
C LYS A 24 -7.34 17.15 -35.89
N THR A 25 -7.08 15.85 -35.79
CA THR A 25 -7.93 14.83 -36.37
C THR A 25 -7.87 13.61 -35.42
N THR A 26 -8.96 13.30 -34.81
CA THR A 26 -9.11 12.19 -33.83
C THR A 26 -10.35 11.38 -34.16
N THR A 27 -10.54 11.08 -35.47
CA THR A 27 -11.72 10.36 -35.97
C THR A 27 -11.47 8.85 -36.16
N GLY A 28 -10.25 8.40 -35.88
CA GLY A 28 -9.86 7.00 -35.92
C GLY A 28 -10.29 6.22 -34.68
N LEU A 29 -9.87 4.97 -34.61
CA LEU A 29 -9.99 4.10 -33.43
C LEU A 29 -8.60 3.64 -32.94
N THR A 30 -7.54 4.26 -33.44
CA THR A 30 -6.15 3.86 -33.18
C THR A 30 -5.21 5.07 -33.12
N ASP A 31 -5.75 6.22 -32.73
CA ASP A 31 -4.95 7.43 -32.61
C ASP A 31 -4.01 7.35 -31.41
N THR A 32 -2.77 7.78 -31.57
CA THR A 32 -1.74 7.73 -30.55
C THR A 32 -1.19 9.11 -30.25
N ALA A 33 -0.77 9.35 -29.02
CA ALA A 33 -0.07 10.56 -28.62
C ALA A 33 0.95 10.27 -27.52
N THR A 34 1.99 11.10 -27.44
CA THR A 34 2.97 11.06 -26.36
C THR A 34 3.02 12.42 -25.67
N VAL A 35 3.00 12.40 -24.36
CA VAL A 35 3.24 13.56 -23.50
C VAL A 35 4.54 13.33 -22.75
N ASN A 36 5.55 14.14 -23.06
CA ASN A 36 6.84 14.11 -22.39
C ASN A 36 6.79 14.96 -21.12
N LEU A 37 7.24 14.41 -20.02
CA LEU A 37 7.31 15.07 -18.70
C LEU A 37 8.77 15.19 -18.27
N ASN A 38 9.17 16.38 -17.88
CA ASN A 38 10.50 16.63 -17.35
C ASN A 38 10.39 17.43 -16.05
N ALA A 39 10.41 16.72 -14.93
CA ALA A 39 10.15 17.29 -13.59
C ALA A 39 8.88 18.17 -13.56
N ALA A 40 7.82 17.73 -14.21
CA ALA A 40 6.61 18.50 -14.43
C ALA A 40 5.63 18.38 -13.27
N LEU A 41 5.07 19.53 -12.85
CA LEU A 41 3.96 19.58 -11.91
C LEU A 41 2.73 20.10 -12.64
N ALA A 42 1.75 19.24 -12.89
CA ALA A 42 0.53 19.59 -13.61
C ALA A 42 -0.71 19.28 -12.75
N ASN A 43 -1.62 20.26 -12.65
CA ASN A 43 -2.91 20.04 -11.99
C ASN A 43 -3.79 19.15 -12.88
N VAL A 44 -4.03 19.57 -14.13
CA VAL A 44 -4.80 18.78 -15.08
C VAL A 44 -4.07 18.68 -16.40
N ILE A 45 -3.90 17.46 -16.89
CA ILE A 45 -3.53 17.21 -18.29
C ILE A 45 -4.74 16.63 -19.00
N THR A 46 -5.19 17.33 -20.05
CA THR A 46 -6.32 16.89 -20.88
C THR A 46 -5.82 16.46 -22.26
N VAL A 47 -6.14 15.23 -22.65
CA VAL A 47 -5.84 14.65 -23.96
C VAL A 47 -7.10 14.00 -24.51
N ALA A 48 -7.77 14.62 -25.46
CA ALA A 48 -9.05 14.14 -25.97
C ALA A 48 -8.91 13.41 -27.32
N GLY A 49 -9.69 12.35 -27.49
CA GLY A 49 -9.83 11.61 -28.75
C GLY A 49 -8.57 10.84 -29.16
N ILE A 50 -7.81 10.36 -28.19
CA ILE A 50 -6.62 9.52 -28.41
C ILE A 50 -6.87 8.19 -27.69
N GLU A 51 -6.76 7.08 -28.40
CA GLU A 51 -7.03 5.74 -27.88
C GLU A 51 -5.83 5.12 -27.15
N THR A 52 -4.61 5.50 -27.55
CA THR A 52 -3.38 5.09 -26.86
C THR A 52 -2.56 6.32 -26.49
N LEU A 53 -2.48 6.60 -25.21
CA LEU A 53 -1.69 7.71 -24.67
C LEU A 53 -0.41 7.17 -24.06
N THR A 54 0.71 7.77 -24.38
CA THR A 54 2.00 7.52 -23.72
C THR A 54 2.37 8.72 -22.85
N ILE A 55 2.61 8.50 -21.59
CA ILE A 55 3.25 9.44 -20.67
C ILE A 55 4.73 9.03 -20.57
N ASN A 56 5.61 9.86 -21.08
CA ASN A 56 7.05 9.62 -21.01
C ASN A 56 7.69 10.52 -19.94
N ALA A 57 8.02 9.95 -18.80
CA ALA A 57 8.73 10.63 -17.71
C ALA A 57 10.24 10.64 -18.01
N GLU A 58 10.74 11.69 -18.64
CA GLU A 58 12.14 11.75 -19.11
C GLU A 58 13.12 11.80 -17.96
N SER A 59 12.87 12.65 -16.96
CA SER A 59 13.76 12.83 -15.81
C SER A 59 13.06 13.51 -14.64
N GLY A 60 13.69 13.42 -13.47
CA GLY A 60 13.20 14.05 -12.24
C GLY A 60 11.90 13.43 -11.72
N THR A 61 11.14 14.18 -10.95
CA THR A 61 9.84 13.76 -10.40
C THR A 61 8.74 14.60 -11.04
N SER A 62 7.79 13.95 -11.67
CA SER A 62 6.62 14.57 -12.26
C SER A 62 5.36 14.14 -11.53
N VAL A 63 4.41 15.06 -11.36
CA VAL A 63 3.11 14.81 -10.75
C VAL A 63 2.02 15.34 -11.67
N ILE A 64 1.03 14.50 -11.95
CA ILE A 64 -0.20 14.88 -12.64
C ILE A 64 -1.35 14.60 -11.68
N ASP A 65 -2.02 15.66 -11.19
CA ASP A 65 -3.13 15.48 -10.25
C ASP A 65 -4.35 14.87 -10.93
N THR A 66 -4.63 15.26 -12.16
CA THR A 66 -5.72 14.67 -12.94
C THR A 66 -5.30 14.48 -14.39
N LEU A 67 -5.32 13.25 -14.85
CA LEU A 67 -5.20 12.90 -16.26
C LEU A 67 -6.60 12.66 -16.83
N THR A 68 -7.05 13.56 -17.70
CA THR A 68 -8.34 13.45 -18.36
C THR A 68 -8.15 13.03 -19.81
N THR A 69 -8.65 11.85 -20.13
CA THR A 69 -8.74 11.35 -21.50
C THR A 69 -10.21 11.05 -21.82
N THR A 70 -10.62 11.14 -23.07
CA THR A 70 -12.01 10.83 -23.43
C THR A 70 -12.15 9.54 -24.23
N ALA A 71 -11.02 8.96 -24.64
CA ALA A 71 -10.98 7.79 -25.50
C ALA A 71 -9.84 6.81 -25.19
N ALA A 72 -8.85 7.20 -24.37
CA ALA A 72 -7.68 6.38 -24.14
C ALA A 72 -8.01 5.12 -23.32
N THR A 73 -8.15 4.01 -24.02
CA THR A 73 -8.30 2.69 -23.41
C THR A 73 -6.95 2.13 -22.96
N THR A 74 -5.86 2.63 -23.54
CA THR A 74 -4.49 2.22 -23.17
C THR A 74 -3.67 3.43 -22.76
N LEU A 75 -3.08 3.35 -21.59
CA LEU A 75 -2.12 4.32 -21.06
C LEU A 75 -0.77 3.62 -20.92
N ASN A 76 0.21 4.06 -21.71
CA ASN A 76 1.60 3.63 -21.54
C ASN A 76 2.34 4.64 -20.67
N VAL A 77 3.17 4.13 -19.74
CA VAL A 77 4.09 4.95 -18.96
C VAL A 77 5.51 4.51 -19.27
N THR A 78 6.38 5.45 -19.60
CA THR A 78 7.76 5.15 -20.00
C THR A 78 8.73 6.16 -19.40
N GLY A 79 10.03 5.88 -19.52
CA GLY A 79 11.08 6.82 -19.12
C GLY A 79 11.74 6.47 -17.80
N SER A 80 12.74 7.27 -17.42
CA SER A 80 13.56 7.06 -16.21
C SER A 80 13.22 8.00 -15.05
N GLY A 81 12.37 8.98 -15.29
CA GLY A 81 11.87 9.88 -14.26
C GLY A 81 10.78 9.23 -13.42
N LYS A 82 10.62 9.72 -12.20
CA LYS A 82 9.49 9.31 -11.35
C LYS A 82 8.22 10.00 -11.81
N VAL A 83 7.10 9.28 -11.81
CA VAL A 83 5.80 9.87 -12.15
C VAL A 83 4.73 9.45 -11.16
N THR A 84 3.93 10.43 -10.74
CA THR A 84 2.72 10.20 -9.96
C THR A 84 1.51 10.62 -10.79
N LEU A 85 0.57 9.70 -10.97
CA LEU A 85 -0.75 9.96 -11.53
C LEU A 85 -1.78 9.86 -10.40
N SER A 86 -2.23 11.01 -9.91
CA SER A 86 -3.13 11.04 -8.75
C SER A 86 -4.56 10.66 -9.10
N SER A 87 -4.97 10.85 -10.36
CA SER A 87 -6.25 10.37 -10.87
C SER A 87 -6.14 10.07 -12.37
N VAL A 88 -6.55 8.87 -12.74
CA VAL A 88 -6.73 8.42 -14.14
C VAL A 88 -8.22 8.20 -14.38
N ASP A 89 -8.72 8.65 -15.51
CA ASP A 89 -10.16 8.57 -15.79
C ASP A 89 -10.67 7.12 -16.00
N ASN A 90 -12.01 7.00 -15.99
CA ASN A 90 -12.70 5.70 -16.06
C ASN A 90 -12.78 5.09 -17.46
N VAL A 91 -12.04 5.58 -18.45
CA VAL A 91 -12.03 5.03 -19.82
C VAL A 91 -10.85 4.08 -20.02
N THR A 92 -9.79 4.30 -19.26
CA THR A 92 -8.55 3.50 -19.35
C THR A 92 -8.78 2.10 -18.77
N THR A 93 -8.57 1.08 -19.59
CA THR A 93 -8.67 -0.32 -19.19
C THR A 93 -7.32 -1.01 -19.04
N THR A 94 -6.29 -0.45 -19.63
CA THR A 94 -4.92 -0.99 -19.58
C THR A 94 -3.93 0.13 -19.23
N ILE A 95 -3.11 -0.11 -18.23
CA ILE A 95 -1.97 0.73 -17.88
C ILE A 95 -0.71 -0.13 -18.01
N ASP A 96 0.14 0.21 -18.95
CA ASP A 96 1.39 -0.49 -19.23
C ASP A 96 2.59 0.42 -18.93
N ALA A 97 3.22 0.17 -17.80
CA ALA A 97 4.45 0.83 -17.38
C ALA A 97 5.69 -0.06 -17.54
N SER A 98 5.60 -1.17 -18.25
CA SER A 98 6.71 -2.13 -18.41
C SER A 98 7.99 -1.52 -19.00
N ALA A 99 7.87 -0.41 -19.71
CA ALA A 99 9.00 0.34 -20.26
C ALA A 99 9.51 1.47 -19.34
N ALA A 100 8.87 1.69 -18.19
CA ALA A 100 9.35 2.65 -17.19
C ALA A 100 10.51 2.04 -16.39
N THR A 101 11.55 2.84 -16.18
CA THR A 101 12.67 2.50 -15.30
C THR A 101 12.71 3.37 -14.05
N GLY A 102 11.93 4.43 -14.01
CA GLY A 102 11.67 5.22 -12.81
C GLY A 102 10.39 4.77 -12.11
N ASN A 103 10.24 5.13 -10.86
CA ASN A 103 9.08 4.74 -10.03
C ASN A 103 7.78 5.32 -10.59
N VAL A 104 6.75 4.49 -10.67
CA VAL A 104 5.40 4.86 -11.10
C VAL A 104 4.46 4.77 -9.91
N THR A 105 3.77 5.85 -9.62
CA THR A 105 2.76 5.88 -8.56
C THR A 105 1.39 6.17 -9.16
N LEU A 106 0.46 5.23 -8.99
CA LEU A 106 -0.93 5.34 -9.41
C LEU A 106 -1.82 5.43 -8.17
N VAL A 107 -2.48 6.57 -7.96
CA VAL A 107 -3.26 6.80 -6.72
C VAL A 107 -4.75 6.55 -6.94
N GLY A 108 -5.35 7.12 -7.97
CA GLY A 108 -6.77 6.99 -8.28
C GLY A 108 -6.97 6.28 -9.62
N ILE A 109 -7.30 5.00 -9.57
CA ILE A 109 -7.59 4.20 -10.77
C ILE A 109 -9.10 4.03 -10.86
N GLY A 110 -9.66 4.32 -12.04
CA GLY A 110 -11.10 4.20 -12.26
C GLY A 110 -11.61 2.77 -12.09
N GLY A 111 -12.90 2.64 -11.73
CA GLY A 111 -13.54 1.35 -11.43
C GLY A 111 -13.86 0.48 -12.65
N VAL A 112 -13.11 0.58 -13.76
CA VAL A 112 -13.18 -0.35 -14.89
C VAL A 112 -12.18 -1.47 -14.68
N VAL A 113 -12.49 -2.64 -15.20
CA VAL A 113 -11.54 -3.77 -15.20
C VAL A 113 -10.23 -3.31 -15.79
N SER A 114 -9.16 -3.50 -15.05
CA SER A 114 -7.85 -2.94 -15.38
C SER A 114 -6.81 -4.03 -15.49
N THR A 115 -5.98 -3.91 -16.52
CA THR A 115 -4.69 -4.59 -16.56
C THR A 115 -3.62 -3.58 -16.25
N ILE A 116 -2.82 -3.83 -15.22
CA ILE A 116 -1.74 -2.94 -14.80
C ILE A 116 -0.44 -3.73 -14.84
N THR A 117 0.53 -3.20 -15.56
CA THR A 117 1.88 -3.73 -15.60
C THR A 117 2.84 -2.62 -15.15
N GLY A 118 3.61 -2.87 -14.10
CA GLY A 118 4.67 -2.00 -13.60
C GLY A 118 5.95 -2.13 -14.38
N GLY A 119 6.96 -1.38 -13.97
CA GLY A 119 8.25 -1.29 -14.64
C GLY A 119 9.39 -2.01 -13.92
N SER A 120 10.50 -1.31 -13.78
CA SER A 120 11.66 -1.78 -13.01
C SER A 120 12.05 -0.82 -11.87
N GLY A 121 11.26 0.19 -11.63
CA GLY A 121 11.36 1.06 -10.45
C GLY A 121 10.55 0.51 -9.29
N ASP A 122 10.65 1.13 -8.12
CA ASP A 122 9.77 0.82 -6.99
C ASP A 122 8.40 1.47 -7.25
N ASP A 123 7.44 0.66 -7.63
CA ASP A 123 6.14 1.12 -8.10
C ASP A 123 5.09 1.04 -6.98
N SER A 124 4.08 1.91 -7.06
CA SER A 124 3.00 1.92 -6.07
C SER A 124 1.64 2.10 -6.76
N VAL A 125 0.74 1.19 -6.50
CA VAL A 125 -0.61 1.21 -7.07
C VAL A 125 -1.66 1.18 -5.98
N ASN A 126 -2.48 2.23 -5.91
CA ASN A 126 -3.63 2.26 -5.03
C ASN A 126 -4.89 1.86 -5.80
N MET A 127 -5.33 0.65 -5.57
CA MET A 127 -6.57 0.11 -6.13
C MET A 127 -7.82 0.55 -5.35
N GLY A 128 -7.62 1.09 -4.15
CA GLY A 128 -8.75 1.46 -3.29
C GLY A 128 -9.74 0.31 -3.13
N THR A 129 -11.00 0.57 -3.43
CA THR A 129 -12.10 -0.41 -3.39
C THR A 129 -12.41 -1.05 -4.75
N THR A 130 -11.58 -0.82 -5.78
CA THR A 130 -11.90 -1.22 -7.16
C THR A 130 -11.29 -2.56 -7.57
N LEU A 131 -10.32 -3.09 -6.82
CA LEU A 131 -9.67 -4.36 -7.14
C LEU A 131 -10.65 -5.53 -7.05
N THR A 132 -10.74 -6.29 -8.12
CA THR A 132 -11.59 -7.48 -8.24
C THR A 132 -10.80 -8.65 -8.85
N ALA A 133 -11.40 -9.83 -8.86
CA ALA A 133 -10.82 -11.00 -9.52
C ALA A 133 -10.75 -10.89 -11.07
N ALA A 134 -11.33 -9.86 -11.66
CA ALA A 134 -11.26 -9.59 -13.09
C ALA A 134 -10.05 -8.72 -13.46
N ASP A 135 -9.41 -8.10 -12.48
CA ASP A 135 -8.24 -7.26 -12.69
C ASP A 135 -6.96 -8.10 -12.69
N THR A 136 -5.96 -7.62 -13.40
CA THR A 136 -4.61 -8.19 -13.40
C THR A 136 -3.61 -7.11 -13.05
N VAL A 137 -2.82 -7.34 -12.01
CA VAL A 137 -1.80 -6.42 -11.54
C VAL A 137 -0.47 -7.16 -11.44
N ASP A 138 0.50 -6.74 -12.24
CA ASP A 138 1.87 -7.23 -12.21
C ASP A 138 2.80 -6.00 -12.10
N LEU A 139 3.44 -5.81 -10.95
CA LEU A 139 4.21 -4.58 -10.70
C LEU A 139 5.66 -4.67 -11.19
N GLY A 140 6.09 -5.86 -11.65
CA GLY A 140 7.35 -5.99 -12.39
C GLY A 140 8.55 -6.25 -11.49
N ALA A 141 9.55 -5.41 -11.56
CA ALA A 141 10.77 -5.55 -10.78
C ALA A 141 11.00 -4.27 -9.96
N GLY A 142 11.34 -4.45 -8.71
CA GLY A 142 11.52 -3.35 -7.76
C GLY A 142 11.14 -3.78 -6.35
N THR A 143 10.84 -2.82 -5.53
CA THR A 143 10.16 -3.03 -4.25
C THR A 143 8.78 -2.38 -4.34
N ASP A 144 7.81 -3.18 -4.70
CA ASP A 144 6.54 -2.70 -5.18
C ASP A 144 5.45 -2.76 -4.11
N THR A 145 4.50 -1.82 -4.20
CA THR A 145 3.42 -1.69 -3.22
C THR A 145 2.06 -1.69 -3.90
N ILE A 146 1.16 -2.54 -3.42
CA ILE A 146 -0.27 -2.43 -3.73
C ILE A 146 -1.05 -2.00 -2.50
N ILE A 147 -1.99 -1.07 -2.69
CA ILE A 147 -2.89 -0.58 -1.64
C ILE A 147 -4.31 -1.01 -1.97
N ILE A 148 -4.97 -1.69 -1.05
CA ILE A 148 -6.31 -2.26 -1.21
C ILE A 148 -7.18 -1.84 -0.03
N ASN A 149 -8.34 -1.26 -0.33
CA ASN A 149 -9.33 -0.89 0.68
C ASN A 149 -10.50 -1.87 0.60
N ALA A 150 -10.50 -2.87 1.45
CA ALA A 150 -11.58 -3.86 1.53
C ALA A 150 -11.59 -4.54 2.89
N ASP A 151 -12.76 -4.93 3.35
CA ASP A 151 -12.93 -5.61 4.64
C ASP A 151 -12.42 -7.06 4.61
N THR A 152 -12.43 -7.66 3.44
CA THR A 152 -11.90 -9.01 3.21
C THR A 152 -11.07 -9.05 1.95
N ILE A 153 -9.81 -9.45 2.08
CA ILE A 153 -8.85 -9.59 1.00
C ILE A 153 -8.36 -11.03 0.97
N THR A 154 -8.63 -11.74 -0.12
CA THR A 154 -8.14 -13.10 -0.35
C THR A 154 -7.20 -13.09 -1.55
N MET A 155 -5.91 -12.94 -1.30
CA MET A 155 -4.90 -12.74 -2.34
C MET A 155 -4.87 -13.89 -3.36
N ALA A 156 -5.12 -15.12 -2.94
CA ALA A 156 -5.18 -16.28 -3.84
C ALA A 156 -6.29 -16.18 -4.92
N SER A 157 -7.30 -15.32 -4.72
CA SER A 157 -8.38 -15.08 -5.68
C SER A 157 -8.13 -13.90 -6.62
N LEU A 158 -7.04 -13.17 -6.41
CA LEU A 158 -6.67 -11.99 -7.17
C LEU A 158 -5.48 -12.31 -8.08
N ALA A 159 -5.48 -11.79 -9.29
CA ALA A 159 -4.33 -11.90 -10.19
C ALA A 159 -3.34 -10.76 -9.92
N VAL A 160 -2.66 -10.85 -8.77
CA VAL A 160 -1.64 -9.90 -8.31
C VAL A 160 -0.31 -10.63 -8.23
N SER A 161 0.74 -10.07 -8.80
CA SER A 161 2.10 -10.63 -8.85
C SER A 161 3.18 -9.56 -8.75
N ASN A 162 4.39 -9.98 -8.33
CA ASN A 162 5.55 -9.10 -8.19
C ASN A 162 5.24 -7.89 -7.29
N VAL A 163 4.82 -8.19 -6.06
CA VAL A 163 4.48 -7.20 -5.04
C VAL A 163 5.16 -7.60 -3.74
N GLU A 164 6.00 -6.74 -3.21
CA GLU A 164 6.73 -6.96 -1.95
C GLU A 164 5.98 -6.38 -0.75
N THR A 165 5.13 -5.39 -0.99
CA THR A 165 4.33 -4.77 0.07
C THR A 165 2.84 -4.76 -0.29
N VAL A 166 2.02 -5.34 0.56
CA VAL A 166 0.57 -5.17 0.53
C VAL A 166 0.16 -4.25 1.66
N GLN A 167 -0.48 -3.14 1.33
CA GLN A 167 -1.17 -2.31 2.32
C GLN A 167 -2.66 -2.61 2.23
N ALA A 168 -3.21 -3.13 3.31
CA ALA A 168 -4.61 -3.47 3.44
C ALA A 168 -5.29 -2.49 4.40
N GLU A 169 -6.36 -1.87 3.94
CA GLU A 169 -7.14 -0.91 4.73
C GLU A 169 -8.59 -1.37 4.82
N SER A 170 -9.15 -1.42 6.03
CA SER A 170 -10.59 -1.68 6.18
C SER A 170 -11.42 -0.48 5.75
N THR A 171 -12.64 -0.71 5.29
CA THR A 171 -13.62 0.35 5.17
C THR A 171 -14.07 0.81 6.57
N ALA A 172 -14.50 2.06 6.68
CA ALA A 172 -14.83 2.62 7.98
C ALA A 172 -15.88 1.78 8.73
N GLY A 173 -15.54 1.29 9.89
CA GLY A 173 -16.44 0.55 10.77
C GLY A 173 -16.52 -0.96 10.55
N ALA A 174 -15.64 -1.57 9.77
CA ALA A 174 -15.60 -3.01 9.52
C ALA A 174 -14.35 -3.69 10.08
N ASP A 175 -14.42 -4.99 10.31
CA ASP A 175 -13.26 -5.83 10.59
C ASP A 175 -12.42 -5.97 9.32
N LEU A 176 -11.12 -6.23 9.46
CA LEU A 176 -10.21 -6.46 8.35
C LEU A 176 -9.75 -7.91 8.34
N THR A 177 -9.99 -8.61 7.26
CA THR A 177 -9.47 -9.96 7.06
C THR A 177 -8.60 -10.03 5.81
N VAL A 178 -7.36 -10.47 5.96
CA VAL A 178 -6.39 -10.63 4.87
C VAL A 178 -5.84 -12.04 4.86
N ALA A 179 -6.04 -12.78 3.77
CA ALA A 179 -5.40 -14.06 3.52
C ALA A 179 -4.34 -13.90 2.43
N THR A 180 -3.07 -14.12 2.75
CA THR A 180 -1.94 -13.89 1.84
C THR A 180 -1.53 -15.12 1.03
N ALA A 181 -2.25 -16.21 1.16
CA ALA A 181 -1.97 -17.44 0.41
C ALA A 181 -1.74 -17.18 -1.09
N GLY A 182 -0.74 -17.84 -1.66
CA GLY A 182 -0.41 -17.74 -3.08
C GLY A 182 0.45 -16.54 -3.47
N GLN A 183 0.73 -15.60 -2.56
CA GLN A 183 1.65 -14.51 -2.83
C GLN A 183 3.10 -14.98 -2.66
N THR A 184 3.89 -14.79 -3.71
CA THR A 184 5.32 -15.04 -3.72
C THR A 184 6.06 -13.71 -3.78
N GLY A 185 7.10 -13.54 -2.96
CA GLY A 185 7.85 -12.28 -2.92
C GLY A 185 7.34 -11.27 -1.89
N LEU A 186 6.16 -11.47 -1.28
CA LEU A 186 5.68 -10.59 -0.21
C LEU A 186 6.67 -10.57 0.96
N THR A 187 7.10 -9.38 1.35
CA THR A 187 8.00 -9.16 2.49
C THR A 187 7.33 -8.36 3.59
N THR A 188 6.33 -7.56 3.25
CA THR A 188 5.66 -6.67 4.19
C THR A 188 4.15 -6.68 3.99
N LEU A 189 3.43 -6.88 5.07
CA LEU A 189 1.98 -6.68 5.15
C LEU A 189 1.69 -5.50 6.08
N ASN A 190 1.21 -4.40 5.52
CA ASN A 190 0.81 -3.22 6.29
C ASN A 190 -0.72 -3.24 6.48
N LEU A 191 -1.15 -3.41 7.70
CA LEU A 191 -2.56 -3.44 8.09
C LEU A 191 -2.91 -2.07 8.68
N VAL A 192 -3.80 -1.35 8.00
CA VAL A 192 -4.21 0.00 8.41
C VAL A 192 -5.62 -0.04 8.99
N ALA A 193 -5.71 0.29 10.26
CA ALA A 193 -7.00 0.42 10.93
C ALA A 193 -7.55 1.84 10.72
N ASN A 194 -8.57 1.97 9.88
CA ASN A 194 -9.25 3.22 9.61
C ASN A 194 -10.37 3.49 10.62
N ASN A 195 -10.10 4.32 11.61
CA ASN A 195 -11.09 4.94 12.51
C ASN A 195 -12.04 3.94 13.21
N ASN A 196 -11.52 2.80 13.67
CA ASN A 196 -12.35 1.72 14.20
C ASN A 196 -12.09 1.46 15.68
N THR A 197 -13.09 1.72 16.47
CA THR A 197 -13.19 1.22 17.85
C THR A 197 -13.73 -0.20 17.84
N SER A 198 -13.06 -1.13 18.50
CA SER A 198 -13.52 -2.51 18.77
C SER A 198 -13.67 -3.38 17.51
N LYS A 199 -12.73 -3.30 16.56
CA LYS A 199 -12.74 -4.12 15.35
C LYS A 199 -11.60 -5.12 15.32
N GLU A 200 -11.86 -6.27 14.74
CA GLU A 200 -10.88 -7.34 14.61
C GLU A 200 -10.04 -7.20 13.36
N ILE A 201 -8.76 -7.51 13.47
CA ILE A 201 -7.86 -7.65 12.33
C ILE A 201 -7.39 -9.10 12.30
N THR A 202 -7.60 -9.75 11.17
CA THR A 202 -7.13 -11.12 10.96
C THR A 202 -6.24 -11.16 9.73
N ALA A 203 -5.01 -11.65 9.88
CA ALA A 203 -4.12 -11.96 8.75
C ALA A 203 -3.68 -13.41 8.84
N THR A 204 -3.90 -14.16 7.76
CA THR A 204 -3.60 -15.60 7.68
C THR A 204 -2.69 -15.91 6.50
N ASP A 205 -2.14 -17.13 6.54
CA ASP A 205 -1.29 -17.66 5.48
C ASP A 205 -0.03 -16.81 5.23
N LEU A 206 0.48 -16.16 6.27
CA LEU A 206 1.71 -15.37 6.18
C LEU A 206 2.90 -16.29 5.89
N ALA A 207 3.64 -16.00 4.83
CA ALA A 207 4.89 -16.72 4.60
C ALA A 207 5.91 -16.37 5.70
N ALA A 208 6.78 -17.32 6.03
CA ALA A 208 7.84 -17.07 7.00
C ALA A 208 8.70 -15.86 6.58
N GLY A 209 8.97 -14.96 7.53
CA GLY A 209 9.74 -13.74 7.29
C GLY A 209 8.96 -12.56 6.73
N VAL A 210 7.65 -12.67 6.53
CA VAL A 210 6.81 -11.51 6.23
C VAL A 210 6.66 -10.66 7.49
N ALA A 211 7.10 -9.40 7.42
CA ALA A 211 6.92 -8.44 8.50
C ALA A 211 5.50 -7.85 8.47
N VAL A 212 4.80 -7.90 9.58
CA VAL A 212 3.47 -7.30 9.73
C VAL A 212 3.62 -5.93 10.37
N THR A 213 3.10 -4.89 9.70
CA THR A 213 3.02 -3.55 10.29
C THR A 213 1.56 -3.25 10.62
N LEU A 214 1.30 -2.91 11.86
CA LEU A 214 0.00 -2.42 12.31
C LEU A 214 0.07 -0.89 12.39
N THR A 215 -0.65 -0.22 11.51
CA THR A 215 -0.67 1.24 11.43
C THR A 215 -2.02 1.76 11.92
N SER A 216 -2.00 2.65 12.90
CA SER A 216 -3.18 3.37 13.36
C SER A 216 -3.12 4.81 12.81
N ASP A 217 -4.12 5.22 12.05
CA ASP A 217 -4.17 6.54 11.40
C ASP A 217 -4.90 7.62 12.22
N VAL A 218 -5.52 7.25 13.33
CA VAL A 218 -6.27 8.20 14.17
C VAL A 218 -6.14 7.84 15.64
N ALA A 219 -6.51 8.76 16.51
CA ALA A 219 -6.77 8.56 17.94
C ALA A 219 -7.79 7.43 18.27
N ALA A 220 -7.94 6.48 17.41
CA ALA A 220 -8.86 5.36 17.52
C ALA A 220 -8.08 4.07 17.67
N ILE A 221 -8.07 3.66 18.82
CA ILE A 221 -7.86 2.39 19.46
C ILE A 221 -8.26 1.26 18.49
N VAL A 222 -7.32 0.44 18.07
CA VAL A 222 -7.66 -0.92 17.67
C VAL A 222 -8.01 -1.64 18.98
N THR A 223 -9.27 -1.57 19.39
CA THR A 223 -9.73 -2.23 20.62
C THR A 223 -10.16 -3.66 20.36
N GLY A 224 -9.82 -4.22 19.22
CA GLY A 224 -10.13 -5.59 18.86
C GLY A 224 -8.93 -6.51 18.95
N VAL A 225 -9.21 -7.78 18.75
CA VAL A 225 -8.18 -8.81 18.65
C VAL A 225 -7.48 -8.71 17.30
N VAL A 226 -6.15 -8.72 17.31
CA VAL A 226 -5.33 -8.89 16.12
C VAL A 226 -4.90 -10.36 16.05
N THR A 227 -5.44 -11.11 15.11
CA THR A 227 -5.10 -12.51 14.89
C THR A 227 -4.14 -12.65 13.72
N LEU A 228 -2.97 -13.24 13.97
CA LEU A 228 -1.93 -13.44 12.96
C LEU A 228 -1.58 -14.93 12.87
N GLY A 229 -1.56 -15.46 11.64
CA GLY A 229 -1.26 -16.88 11.39
C GLY A 229 -0.25 -17.07 10.26
N LEU A 230 0.80 -17.86 10.51
CA LEU A 230 1.73 -18.30 9.47
C LEU A 230 1.07 -19.34 8.55
N ALA A 231 1.53 -19.42 7.33
CA ALA A 231 1.12 -20.46 6.37
C ALA A 231 1.60 -21.86 6.79
N ASP A 232 2.72 -21.92 7.46
CA ASP A 232 3.27 -23.13 8.07
C ASP A 232 3.92 -22.73 9.41
N ALA A 233 3.30 -23.15 10.48
CA ALA A 233 3.75 -22.97 11.85
C ALA A 233 4.02 -24.33 12.53
N SER A 234 4.37 -25.35 11.74
CA SER A 234 4.61 -26.70 12.25
C SER A 234 6.03 -26.93 12.78
N GLY A 235 6.85 -25.89 12.73
CA GLY A 235 8.24 -25.91 13.16
C GLY A 235 8.43 -25.88 14.68
N THR A 236 9.65 -25.61 15.11
CA THR A 236 10.01 -25.34 16.51
C THR A 236 10.87 -24.09 16.64
N ALA A 237 10.87 -23.26 15.61
CA ALA A 237 11.64 -22.03 15.53
C ALA A 237 10.91 -20.97 14.66
N ASP A 238 9.57 -20.98 14.72
CA ASP A 238 8.75 -20.07 13.96
C ASP A 238 8.79 -18.66 14.55
N VAL A 239 8.95 -17.67 13.67
CA VAL A 239 9.18 -16.27 14.04
C VAL A 239 8.08 -15.40 13.43
N LEU A 240 7.51 -14.55 14.25
CA LEU A 240 6.57 -13.51 13.80
C LEU A 240 7.16 -12.14 14.12
N ASP A 241 7.28 -11.31 13.09
CA ASP A 241 7.79 -9.93 13.18
C ASP A 241 6.62 -8.95 13.09
N ILE A 242 6.44 -8.13 14.13
CA ILE A 242 5.37 -7.12 14.18
C ILE A 242 5.99 -5.75 14.41
N THR A 243 5.58 -4.78 13.61
CA THR A 243 5.87 -3.37 13.85
C THR A 243 4.58 -2.64 14.23
N LEU A 244 4.56 -2.04 15.40
CA LEU A 244 3.50 -1.12 15.82
C LEU A 244 3.89 0.28 15.38
N LYS A 245 3.07 0.90 14.51
CA LYS A 245 3.36 2.21 13.94
C LYS A 245 2.23 3.18 14.29
N GLY A 246 2.41 3.96 15.35
CA GLY A 246 1.52 5.05 15.70
C GLY A 246 1.67 6.22 14.72
N THR A 247 0.56 6.79 14.29
CA THR A 247 0.53 7.99 13.42
C THR A 247 -0.25 9.13 14.05
N ASN A 248 -0.70 8.98 15.28
CA ASN A 248 -1.54 9.96 15.95
C ASN A 248 -0.82 11.33 16.04
N THR A 249 -1.48 12.37 15.54
CA THR A 249 -0.99 13.75 15.57
C THR A 249 -1.64 14.58 16.66
N THR A 250 -2.56 14.02 17.43
CA THR A 250 -3.27 14.70 18.50
C THR A 250 -2.80 14.20 19.85
N ASN A 251 -2.39 15.11 20.69
CA ASN A 251 -1.86 14.90 22.03
C ASN A 251 -3.03 14.65 23.01
N ASP A 252 -3.73 13.53 22.88
CA ASP A 252 -5.05 13.39 23.49
C ASP A 252 -5.17 12.41 24.66
N ASN A 253 -4.24 11.85 25.24
CA ASN A 253 -4.29 11.12 26.52
C ASN A 253 -3.44 9.84 26.61
N GLY A 254 -2.51 9.68 25.71
CA GLY A 254 -1.40 8.82 26.03
C GLY A 254 -1.41 7.42 25.42
N THR A 255 -2.29 7.12 24.47
CA THR A 255 -2.27 5.83 23.76
C THR A 255 -2.33 6.05 22.25
N ASP A 256 -1.32 5.54 21.53
CA ASP A 256 -1.23 5.67 20.06
C ASP A 256 -1.82 4.46 19.33
N ASN A 257 -1.63 3.28 19.88
CA ASN A 257 -2.27 2.04 19.45
C ASN A 257 -2.65 1.27 20.69
N ASP A 258 -3.94 1.06 20.88
CA ASP A 258 -4.46 0.14 21.90
C ASP A 258 -4.92 -1.14 21.20
N ILE A 259 -4.20 -2.22 21.39
CA ILE A 259 -4.56 -3.53 20.88
C ILE A 259 -5.04 -4.34 22.09
N GLU A 260 -6.30 -4.79 22.06
CA GLU A 260 -6.87 -5.56 23.14
C GLU A 260 -6.14 -6.90 23.32
N ASP A 261 -5.84 -7.54 22.21
CA ASP A 261 -5.13 -8.82 22.22
C ASP A 261 -4.39 -9.04 20.90
N ILE A 262 -3.19 -9.61 20.95
CA ILE A 262 -2.52 -10.21 19.80
C ILE A 262 -2.57 -11.71 19.95
N ALA A 263 -3.34 -12.37 19.10
CA ALA A 263 -3.52 -13.79 19.05
C ALA A 263 -2.72 -14.43 17.91
N PHE A 264 -2.01 -15.49 18.20
CA PHE A 264 -1.29 -16.33 17.22
C PHE A 264 -1.20 -17.76 17.73
N THR A 265 -0.80 -18.70 16.89
CA THR A 265 -0.63 -20.10 17.26
C THR A 265 0.68 -20.66 16.74
N ASP A 266 1.33 -21.50 17.54
CA ASP A 266 2.55 -22.24 17.20
C ASP A 266 3.71 -21.31 16.75
N ILE A 267 3.92 -20.21 17.47
CA ILE A 267 5.03 -19.26 17.27
C ILE A 267 5.97 -19.33 18.47
N GLU A 268 7.25 -19.60 18.24
CA GLU A 268 8.26 -19.64 19.30
C GLU A 268 8.92 -18.32 19.59
N THR A 269 9.00 -17.43 18.56
CA THR A 269 9.62 -16.12 18.73
C THR A 269 8.71 -15.02 18.20
N LEU A 270 8.38 -14.08 19.04
CA LEU A 270 7.68 -12.86 18.68
C LEU A 270 8.62 -11.66 18.80
N ASN A 271 8.82 -10.94 17.70
CA ASN A 271 9.55 -9.69 17.67
C ASN A 271 8.57 -8.53 17.53
N ILE A 272 8.62 -7.58 18.45
CA ILE A 272 7.79 -6.38 18.43
C ILE A 272 8.71 -5.16 18.30
N VAL A 273 8.49 -4.37 17.26
CA VAL A 273 9.12 -3.08 17.07
C VAL A 273 8.09 -1.98 17.30
N SER A 274 8.32 -1.12 18.27
CA SER A 274 7.45 0.02 18.55
C SER A 274 8.01 1.29 17.91
N SER A 275 7.25 1.89 17.00
CA SER A 275 7.68 3.03 16.21
C SER A 275 6.58 4.09 16.10
N TYR A 276 6.99 5.30 15.73
CA TYR A 276 6.11 6.43 15.47
C TYR A 276 6.41 7.05 14.10
N ALA A 277 5.38 7.33 13.35
CA ALA A 277 5.51 7.95 12.02
C ALA A 277 5.06 9.40 11.97
N GLY A 278 4.59 9.98 13.08
CA GLY A 278 4.15 11.37 13.15
C GLY A 278 5.31 12.37 13.20
N THR A 279 4.99 13.63 12.96
CA THR A 279 5.96 14.77 12.96
C THR A 279 5.98 15.55 14.26
N LEU A 280 5.11 15.25 15.21
CA LEU A 280 5.05 15.92 16.49
C LEU A 280 6.01 15.27 17.51
N ALA A 281 6.60 16.10 18.37
CA ALA A 281 7.32 15.58 19.51
C ALA A 281 6.30 14.89 20.44
N LEU A 282 6.49 13.62 20.68
CA LEU A 282 5.62 12.82 21.54
C LEU A 282 5.54 13.45 22.95
N ALA A 283 4.34 13.53 23.48
CA ALA A 283 4.18 13.82 24.90
C ALA A 283 4.74 12.65 25.72
N ALA A 284 5.18 12.90 26.92
CA ALA A 284 5.76 11.88 27.79
C ALA A 284 4.78 10.75 28.18
N ALA A 285 3.56 10.80 27.67
CA ALA A 285 2.46 9.87 27.94
C ALA A 285 2.08 9.00 26.74
N ASP A 286 2.65 9.22 25.54
CA ASP A 286 2.26 8.49 24.35
C ASP A 286 2.99 7.15 24.25
N TRP A 287 2.29 6.06 24.02
CA TRP A 287 2.83 4.71 23.88
C TRP A 287 1.93 3.82 23.07
N ASN A 288 2.50 2.81 22.43
CA ASN A 288 1.75 1.70 21.90
C ASN A 288 1.39 0.74 23.03
N GLU A 289 0.14 0.36 23.16
CA GLU A 289 -0.34 -0.55 24.21
C GLU A 289 -0.84 -1.86 23.62
N ILE A 290 -0.40 -2.97 24.16
CA ILE A 290 -0.95 -4.30 23.91
C ILE A 290 -1.44 -4.80 25.27
N LEU A 291 -2.75 -4.96 25.41
CA LEU A 291 -3.39 -5.33 26.68
C LEU A 291 -3.26 -6.81 26.98
N ASP A 292 -3.14 -7.65 25.97
CA ASP A 292 -2.85 -9.07 26.15
C ASP A 292 -2.05 -9.65 24.98
N ILE A 293 -1.22 -10.63 25.23
CA ILE A 293 -0.68 -11.55 24.24
C ILE A 293 -1.27 -12.89 24.62
N SER A 294 -2.34 -13.25 23.92
CA SER A 294 -3.06 -14.47 24.25
C SER A 294 -2.55 -15.66 23.45
N SER A 295 -2.51 -16.73 24.14
CA SER A 295 -2.73 -18.09 23.69
C SER A 295 -1.63 -18.81 22.95
N ASP A 296 -0.34 -18.55 23.18
CA ASP A 296 0.54 -19.59 22.70
C ASP A 296 1.40 -20.20 23.78
N THR A 297 1.15 -21.51 24.05
CA THR A 297 1.99 -22.28 24.90
C THR A 297 3.37 -22.59 24.32
N THR A 298 3.60 -22.19 23.06
CA THR A 298 4.86 -22.41 22.32
C THR A 298 5.79 -21.20 22.38
N LEU A 299 5.30 -20.00 22.68
CA LEU A 299 6.12 -18.79 22.74
C LEU A 299 7.23 -18.92 23.79
N THR A 300 8.47 -18.96 23.34
CA THR A 300 9.65 -19.06 24.20
C THR A 300 10.44 -17.76 24.28
N THR A 301 10.36 -16.93 23.27
CA THR A 301 11.15 -15.70 23.16
C THR A 301 10.27 -14.52 22.73
N LEU A 302 10.35 -13.45 23.52
CA LEU A 302 9.72 -12.18 23.21
C LEU A 302 10.80 -11.11 23.16
N ASN A 303 10.99 -10.50 21.99
CA ASN A 303 11.90 -9.38 21.78
C ASN A 303 11.09 -8.12 21.55
N VAL A 304 11.37 -7.09 22.33
CA VAL A 304 10.71 -5.79 22.21
C VAL A 304 11.78 -4.72 21.97
N SER A 305 11.65 -3.97 20.91
CA SER A 305 12.59 -2.93 20.53
C SER A 305 11.87 -1.73 19.90
N GLY A 306 12.61 -0.68 19.55
CA GLY A 306 12.07 0.46 18.82
C GLY A 306 12.30 1.79 19.53
N SER A 307 11.85 2.88 18.91
CA SER A 307 12.06 4.24 19.40
C SER A 307 10.95 4.72 20.34
N GLU A 308 9.82 4.01 20.34
CA GLU A 308 8.63 4.39 21.10
C GLU A 308 8.40 3.47 22.28
N ARG A 309 7.75 4.01 23.30
CA ARG A 309 7.36 3.22 24.46
C ARG A 309 6.31 2.19 24.08
N VAL A 310 6.41 1.03 24.66
CA VAL A 310 5.38 0.02 24.59
C VAL A 310 4.92 -0.35 26.00
N LYS A 311 3.62 -0.47 26.20
CA LYS A 311 3.05 -1.12 27.36
C LYS A 311 2.53 -2.47 26.93
N LEU A 312 3.03 -3.50 27.53
CA LEU A 312 2.74 -4.87 27.17
C LEU A 312 2.24 -5.63 28.40
N VAL A 313 1.13 -6.29 28.27
CA VAL A 313 0.63 -7.26 29.24
C VAL A 313 0.76 -8.64 28.61
N VAL A 314 1.48 -9.51 29.27
CA VAL A 314 1.63 -10.90 28.85
C VAL A 314 0.68 -11.72 29.70
N GLY A 315 -0.31 -12.35 29.07
CA GLY A 315 -1.33 -13.13 29.75
C GLY A 315 -0.76 -14.35 30.47
N SER A 316 -1.57 -14.94 31.31
CA SER A 316 -1.19 -16.12 32.10
C SER A 316 -0.92 -17.38 31.27
N GLU A 317 -1.16 -17.31 29.97
CA GLU A 317 -1.05 -18.46 29.05
C GLU A 317 0.33 -18.62 28.43
N ALA A 318 1.16 -17.56 28.43
CA ALA A 318 2.55 -17.65 28.00
C ALA A 318 3.44 -18.37 29.01
N THR A 319 3.06 -19.59 29.35
CA THR A 319 3.75 -20.38 30.40
C THR A 319 5.11 -20.92 29.96
N SER A 320 5.42 -20.86 28.68
CA SER A 320 6.66 -21.34 28.05
C SER A 320 7.71 -20.26 27.84
N MET A 321 7.39 -18.98 28.08
CA MET A 321 8.31 -17.89 27.84
C MET A 321 9.56 -17.97 28.72
N ALA A 322 10.70 -18.15 28.09
CA ALA A 322 12.00 -18.26 28.74
C ALA A 322 12.84 -16.99 28.65
N THR A 323 12.57 -16.13 27.67
CA THR A 323 13.36 -14.93 27.40
C THR A 323 12.45 -13.74 27.08
N LEU A 324 12.68 -12.65 27.79
CA LEU A 324 12.19 -11.30 27.44
C LEU A 324 13.39 -10.40 27.21
N ASP A 325 13.56 -9.93 25.99
CA ASP A 325 14.56 -8.90 25.64
C ASP A 325 13.86 -7.59 25.33
N ALA A 326 14.20 -6.54 26.04
CA ALA A 326 13.66 -5.20 25.84
C ALA A 326 14.84 -4.22 25.74
N SER A 327 15.44 -4.11 24.55
CA SER A 327 16.61 -3.30 24.26
C SER A 327 16.32 -2.05 23.40
#